data_7bb9ad0da79befe2bb4afd6c756b9d7a
#
_entry.id   7bb9ad0da79befe2bb4afd6c756b9d7a
#
_cell.length_a   1.000
_cell.length_b   1.000
_cell.length_c   1.000
_cell.angle_alpha   90.00
_cell.angle_beta   90.00
_cell.angle_gamma   90.00
#
_symmetry.space_group_name_H-M   'P 1'
#
loop_
_entity.id
_entity.type
_entity.pdbx_description
1 polymer ?
#
loop_
_entity_poly.entity_id
_entity_poly.type
_entity_poly.pdbx_seq_one_letter_code
_entity_poly.pdbx_strand_id
1 'polypeptide(L)'
;MKTEYLFVILLVLIGFSSCEDSTSDATLELSQSTFENISSDGATLTVNITSSDSWTAASSSTACNPVPNQGTSNQSLSIVVEANLDEAERNMTVVVTSGGIKKTISISQQGRSTTAGEYHYNLPVIFHVLYKDKNNPLQYVKQDRLAKILDTVNKLYKDKTKSVDMNLTFTLATTDEDGKPLSTPGVEYVL
;
A
#
# COMPACT_ATOMS: atom_id res chain seq x y z
N MET A 1 42.59 53.18 81.76
CA MET A 1 41.30 53.29 81.09
C MET A 1 41.36 52.52 79.79
N LYS A 2 40.82 51.34 79.73
CA LYS A 2 40.75 50.51 78.54
C LYS A 2 39.28 50.28 78.22
N THR A 3 38.87 50.81 77.13
CA THR A 3 37.54 50.70 76.59
C THR A 3 37.43 49.38 75.73
N GLU A 4 36.63 48.47 76.20
CA GLU A 4 36.37 47.21 75.49
C GLU A 4 35.22 47.40 74.52
N TYR A 5 35.48 47.20 73.23
CA TYR A 5 34.43 47.23 72.22
C TYR A 5 33.84 45.79 72.06
N LEU A 6 32.61 45.66 72.51
CA LEU A 6 31.84 44.42 72.31
C LEU A 6 31.31 44.37 70.87
N PHE A 7 31.90 43.51 70.09
CA PHE A 7 31.46 43.26 68.66
C PHE A 7 30.37 42.25 68.69
N VAL A 8 29.10 42.68 68.52
CA VAL A 8 27.96 41.77 68.32
C VAL A 8 27.91 41.38 66.86
N ILE A 9 28.32 40.16 66.59
CA ILE A 9 28.15 39.53 65.24
C ILE A 9 26.71 39.02 65.13
N LEU A 10 25.90 39.79 64.39
CA LEU A 10 24.55 39.33 63.97
C LEU A 10 24.66 38.30 62.81
N LEU A 11 24.57 37.02 63.14
CA LEU A 11 24.59 35.97 62.18
C LEU A 11 23.20 35.90 61.49
N VAL A 12 23.07 36.47 60.26
CA VAL A 12 21.92 36.39 59.43
C VAL A 12 21.93 35.00 58.74
N LEU A 13 21.15 34.04 59.23
CA LEU A 13 20.87 32.80 58.58
C LEU A 13 19.96 33.09 57.36
N ILE A 14 20.56 33.20 56.18
CA ILE A 14 19.83 33.20 54.94
C ILE A 14 19.48 31.72 54.67
N GLY A 15 18.23 31.32 54.96
CA GLY A 15 17.67 30.05 54.54
C GLY A 15 17.55 30.02 53.02
N PHE A 16 18.44 29.31 52.36
CA PHE A 16 18.23 28.93 50.98
C PHE A 16 17.11 27.86 50.98
N SER A 17 15.88 28.29 50.68
CA SER A 17 14.83 27.37 50.30
C SER A 17 15.23 26.79 48.95
N SER A 18 15.88 25.62 48.96
CA SER A 18 16.06 24.81 47.77
C SER A 18 14.67 24.38 47.35
N CYS A 19 14.11 25.06 46.37
CA CYS A 19 13.00 24.54 45.58
C CYS A 19 13.59 23.34 44.82
N GLU A 20 13.39 22.13 45.32
CA GLU A 20 13.55 20.94 44.50
C GLU A 20 12.47 21.00 43.41
N ASP A 21 12.89 21.54 42.27
CA ASP A 21 12.11 21.42 41.04
C ASP A 21 12.13 19.94 40.71
N SER A 22 11.09 19.22 41.13
CA SER A 22 10.84 17.84 40.71
C SER A 22 10.44 17.87 39.26
N THR A 23 11.40 18.11 38.38
CA THR A 23 11.24 17.83 36.98
C THR A 23 11.09 16.31 36.84
N SER A 24 9.87 15.83 36.84
CA SER A 24 9.65 14.46 36.36
C SER A 24 10.14 14.41 34.93
N ASP A 25 11.23 13.67 34.69
CA ASP A 25 11.75 13.51 33.35
C ASP A 25 10.64 13.04 32.41
N ALA A 26 10.38 13.83 31.37
CA ALA A 26 9.40 13.46 30.37
C ALA A 26 9.76 12.09 29.75
N THR A 27 8.80 11.24 29.56
CA THR A 27 8.99 9.93 28.94
C THR A 27 8.14 9.79 27.70
N LEU A 28 8.68 9.16 26.68
CA LEU A 28 7.96 8.81 25.45
C LEU A 28 8.48 7.48 24.94
N GLU A 29 7.61 6.46 24.89
CA GLU A 29 7.92 5.16 24.34
C GLU A 29 6.91 4.77 23.25
N LEU A 30 7.39 4.07 22.22
CA LEU A 30 6.59 3.53 21.13
C LEU A 30 6.72 2.01 21.12
N SER A 31 5.60 1.28 20.99
CA SER A 31 5.62 -0.19 20.90
C SER A 31 6.38 -0.69 19.67
N GLN A 32 6.38 0.10 18.60
CA GLN A 32 7.09 -0.20 17.35
C GLN A 32 7.44 1.11 16.64
N SER A 33 8.63 1.15 16.03
CA SER A 33 9.15 2.33 15.32
C SER A 33 9.52 2.07 13.85
N THR A 34 9.36 0.82 13.37
CA THR A 34 9.70 0.48 11.98
C THR A 34 8.66 -0.48 11.42
N PHE A 35 8.16 -0.15 10.23
CA PHE A 35 7.26 -0.98 9.44
C PHE A 35 7.83 -1.08 8.03
N GLU A 36 8.17 -2.29 7.63
CA GLU A 36 8.78 -2.57 6.33
C GLU A 36 7.86 -3.43 5.47
N ASN A 37 8.03 -3.34 4.16
CA ASN A 37 7.30 -4.17 3.18
C ASN A 37 5.76 -4.03 3.29
N ILE A 38 5.27 -2.85 3.60
CA ILE A 38 3.83 -2.60 3.58
C ILE A 38 3.32 -2.79 2.15
N SER A 39 2.20 -3.50 1.99
CA SER A 39 1.60 -3.73 0.67
C SER A 39 1.31 -2.42 -0.07
N SER A 40 1.45 -2.44 -1.39
CA SER A 40 1.02 -1.35 -2.26
C SER A 40 -0.47 -1.02 -2.12
N ASP A 41 -1.31 -1.96 -1.68
CA ASP A 41 -2.74 -1.72 -1.47
C ASP A 41 -3.05 -0.82 -0.26
N GLY A 42 -2.03 -0.54 0.56
CA GLY A 42 -2.17 0.22 1.80
C GLY A 42 -2.37 -0.67 3.02
N ALA A 43 -2.38 -0.06 4.19
CA ALA A 43 -2.56 -0.74 5.47
C ALA A 43 -2.98 0.22 6.58
N THR A 44 -3.51 -0.33 7.66
CA THR A 44 -3.66 0.39 8.93
C THR A 44 -2.69 -0.21 9.95
N LEU A 45 -1.74 0.61 10.39
CA LEU A 45 -0.70 0.22 11.36
C LEU A 45 -1.11 0.72 12.75
N THR A 46 -0.81 -0.04 13.80
CA THR A 46 -1.13 0.35 15.17
C THR A 46 0.16 0.45 15.99
N VAL A 47 0.33 1.57 16.67
CA VAL A 47 1.46 1.83 17.58
C VAL A 47 0.90 2.27 18.94
N ASN A 48 1.28 1.58 20.00
CA ASN A 48 0.95 2.02 21.35
C ASN A 48 1.99 3.05 21.81
N ILE A 49 1.52 4.20 22.21
CA ILE A 49 2.32 5.29 22.78
C ILE A 49 2.21 5.22 24.30
N THR A 50 3.34 5.21 24.97
CA THR A 50 3.45 5.38 26.43
C THR A 50 4.17 6.69 26.69
N SER A 51 3.50 7.63 27.37
CA SER A 51 4.04 8.97 27.58
C SER A 51 3.60 9.53 28.92
N SER A 52 4.49 10.31 29.60
CA SER A 52 4.15 11.07 30.80
C SER A 52 3.29 12.29 30.51
N ASP A 53 3.35 12.81 29.26
CA ASP A 53 2.71 14.05 28.85
C ASP A 53 1.81 13.85 27.63
N SER A 54 1.08 14.90 27.26
CA SER A 54 0.38 14.95 25.98
C SER A 54 1.36 14.85 24.80
N TRP A 55 0.93 14.22 23.74
CA TRP A 55 1.75 14.00 22.55
C TRP A 55 1.05 14.45 21.27
N THR A 56 1.83 14.71 20.26
CA THR A 56 1.37 14.98 18.89
C THR A 56 2.09 14.07 17.91
N ALA A 57 1.42 13.69 16.83
CA ALA A 57 1.97 12.89 15.73
C ALA A 57 1.84 13.65 14.41
N ALA A 58 2.95 13.79 13.69
CA ALA A 58 3.02 14.49 12.41
C ALA A 58 3.63 13.57 11.33
N SER A 59 2.97 13.47 10.19
CA SER A 59 3.43 12.69 9.06
C SER A 59 4.25 13.52 8.07
N SER A 60 5.22 12.89 7.41
CA SER A 60 5.99 13.45 6.29
C SER A 60 5.24 13.41 4.96
N SER A 61 4.11 12.70 4.87
CA SER A 61 3.38 12.45 3.64
C SER A 61 1.87 12.47 3.87
N THR A 62 1.12 13.01 2.91
CA THR A 62 -0.34 12.95 2.92
C THR A 62 -0.90 11.53 2.74
N ALA A 63 -0.10 10.62 2.17
CA ALA A 63 -0.45 9.21 2.02
C ALA A 63 -0.29 8.38 3.30
N CYS A 64 0.10 9.02 4.42
CA CYS A 64 0.33 8.37 5.70
C CYS A 64 -0.31 9.23 6.79
N ASN A 65 -1.48 8.83 7.29
CA ASN A 65 -2.30 9.65 8.16
C ASN A 65 -2.38 9.09 9.58
N PRO A 66 -1.76 9.74 10.60
CA PRO A 66 -1.88 9.34 12.01
C PRO A 66 -3.25 9.76 12.59
N VAL A 67 -3.97 8.81 13.23
CA VAL A 67 -5.29 9.02 13.84
C VAL A 67 -5.37 8.33 15.21
N PRO A 68 -5.63 9.08 16.30
CA PRO A 68 -5.64 10.54 16.37
C PRO A 68 -4.24 11.12 16.15
N ASN A 69 -4.14 12.35 15.69
CA ASN A 69 -2.84 13.03 15.52
C ASN A 69 -2.32 13.71 16.80
N GLN A 70 -3.04 13.58 17.90
CA GLN A 70 -2.66 14.03 19.24
C GLN A 70 -3.37 13.20 20.31
N GLY A 71 -2.81 13.12 21.50
CA GLY A 71 -3.38 12.40 22.62
C GLY A 71 -2.77 12.82 23.95
N THR A 72 -3.34 12.27 25.04
CA THR A 72 -2.85 12.47 26.40
C THR A 72 -2.40 11.13 26.96
N SER A 73 -1.21 11.08 27.57
CA SER A 73 -0.68 9.86 28.19
C SER A 73 -0.65 8.64 27.25
N ASN A 74 -0.89 7.46 27.83
CA ASN A 74 -0.85 6.18 27.12
C ASN A 74 -2.07 6.02 26.21
N GLN A 75 -1.84 5.87 24.91
CA GLN A 75 -2.90 5.73 23.92
C GLN A 75 -2.39 5.00 22.68
N SER A 76 -3.29 4.30 21.97
CA SER A 76 -3.01 3.73 20.67
C SER A 76 -3.12 4.78 19.57
N LEU A 77 -2.13 4.80 18.70
CA LEU A 77 -2.08 5.56 17.46
C LEU A 77 -2.31 4.62 16.28
N SER A 78 -3.32 4.86 15.47
CA SER A 78 -3.52 4.20 14.19
C SER A 78 -2.89 5.06 13.09
N ILE A 79 -2.10 4.45 12.21
CA ILE A 79 -1.51 5.12 11.06
C ILE A 79 -2.13 4.50 9.81
N VAL A 80 -2.97 5.26 9.11
CA VAL A 80 -3.59 4.84 7.86
C VAL A 80 -2.63 5.14 6.72
N VAL A 81 -2.14 4.11 6.05
CA VAL A 81 -1.29 4.17 4.87
C VAL A 81 -2.14 3.92 3.64
N GLU A 82 -2.25 4.90 2.77
CA GLU A 82 -3.03 4.81 1.52
C GLU A 82 -2.34 3.90 0.49
N ALA A 83 -3.07 3.49 -0.55
CA ALA A 83 -2.50 2.70 -1.64
C ALA A 83 -1.38 3.47 -2.36
N ASN A 84 -0.31 2.74 -2.70
CA ASN A 84 0.77 3.24 -3.55
C ASN A 84 0.50 2.80 -5.00
N LEU A 85 0.07 3.72 -5.83
CA LEU A 85 -0.26 3.45 -7.23
C LEU A 85 0.96 3.53 -8.15
N ASP A 86 2.10 4.00 -7.64
CA ASP A 86 3.36 4.06 -8.37
C ASP A 86 4.08 2.71 -8.33
N GLU A 87 4.90 2.44 -9.35
CA GLU A 87 5.75 1.22 -9.39
C GLU A 87 6.91 1.28 -8.40
N ALA A 88 7.30 2.47 -7.99
CA ALA A 88 8.40 2.68 -7.05
C ALA A 88 7.95 2.51 -5.60
N GLU A 89 8.82 1.89 -4.80
CA GLU A 89 8.70 1.90 -3.35
C GLU A 89 8.73 3.34 -2.82
N ARG A 90 7.96 3.62 -1.77
CA ARG A 90 8.00 4.91 -1.08
C ARG A 90 8.26 4.76 0.41
N ASN A 91 9.04 5.71 0.95
CA ASN A 91 9.39 5.79 2.35
C ASN A 91 8.70 7.00 2.99
N MET A 92 8.09 6.78 4.14
CA MET A 92 7.34 7.78 4.89
C MET A 92 7.75 7.73 6.36
N THR A 93 7.55 8.83 7.06
CA THR A 93 7.82 8.89 8.51
C THR A 93 6.67 9.56 9.25
N VAL A 94 6.43 9.10 10.48
CA VAL A 94 5.57 9.77 11.45
C VAL A 94 6.43 10.13 12.67
N VAL A 95 6.48 11.41 13.01
CA VAL A 95 7.20 11.89 14.18
C VAL A 95 6.22 12.11 15.32
N VAL A 96 6.42 11.39 16.41
CA VAL A 96 5.68 11.58 17.67
C VAL A 96 6.50 12.45 18.59
N THR A 97 5.89 13.50 19.13
CA THR A 97 6.53 14.47 20.03
C THR A 97 5.76 14.56 21.35
N SER A 98 6.45 14.46 22.48
CA SER A 98 5.89 14.64 23.83
C SER A 98 6.95 15.17 24.79
N GLY A 99 6.64 16.16 25.61
CA GLY A 99 7.55 16.71 26.61
C GLY A 99 8.91 17.14 26.03
N GLY A 100 8.96 17.57 24.76
CA GLY A 100 10.22 17.90 24.06
C GLY A 100 10.95 16.69 23.45
N ILE A 101 10.58 15.46 23.78
CA ILE A 101 11.14 14.23 23.21
C ILE A 101 10.48 13.96 21.85
N LYS A 102 11.29 13.54 20.87
CA LYS A 102 10.81 13.15 19.54
C LYS A 102 11.20 11.70 19.25
N LYS A 103 10.24 10.90 18.80
CA LYS A 103 10.49 9.56 18.26
C LYS A 103 9.90 9.45 16.86
N THR A 104 10.65 8.82 15.97
CA THR A 104 10.26 8.66 14.56
C THR A 104 9.82 7.22 14.31
N ILE A 105 8.69 7.07 13.63
CA ILE A 105 8.20 5.82 13.06
C ILE A 105 8.54 5.86 11.58
N SER A 106 9.31 4.88 11.11
CA SER A 106 9.69 4.72 9.70
C SER A 106 8.80 3.68 9.03
N ILE A 107 8.30 3.99 7.84
CA ILE A 107 7.37 3.16 7.09
C ILE A 107 7.88 3.05 5.65
N SER A 108 8.15 1.81 5.19
CA SER A 108 8.49 1.48 3.81
C SER A 108 7.31 0.74 3.18
N GLN A 109 6.78 1.28 2.08
CA GLN A 109 5.66 0.71 1.34
C GLN A 109 6.10 0.34 -0.06
N GLN A 110 5.80 -0.88 -0.45
CA GLN A 110 6.09 -1.40 -1.78
C GLN A 110 5.37 -0.59 -2.87
N GLY A 111 6.01 -0.49 -4.02
CA GLY A 111 5.35 -0.01 -5.22
C GLY A 111 4.34 -1.02 -5.75
N ARG A 112 3.39 -0.53 -6.54
CA ARG A 112 2.44 -1.40 -7.22
C ARG A 112 3.19 -2.32 -8.19
N SER A 113 3.06 -3.63 -7.99
CA SER A 113 3.57 -4.58 -8.97
C SER A 113 2.80 -4.41 -10.28
N THR A 114 3.48 -3.92 -11.30
CA THR A 114 2.97 -3.89 -12.67
C THR A 114 3.32 -5.16 -13.42
N THR A 115 3.81 -6.17 -12.69
CA THR A 115 3.99 -7.48 -13.29
C THR A 115 2.59 -7.99 -13.65
N ALA A 116 2.15 -7.65 -14.85
CA ALA A 116 0.98 -8.20 -15.52
C ALA A 116 1.14 -9.73 -15.72
N GLY A 117 1.78 -10.41 -14.77
CA GLY A 117 2.08 -11.84 -14.81
C GLY A 117 1.09 -12.71 -14.04
N GLU A 118 0.29 -12.11 -13.19
CA GLU A 118 -0.51 -12.90 -12.25
C GLU A 118 -1.90 -13.26 -12.76
N TYR A 119 -2.46 -12.47 -13.68
CA TYR A 119 -3.76 -12.76 -14.26
C TYR A 119 -3.63 -12.95 -15.78
N HIS A 120 -3.77 -14.19 -16.22
CA HIS A 120 -3.84 -14.54 -17.63
C HIS A 120 -5.29 -14.90 -17.99
N TYR A 121 -5.89 -14.11 -18.88
CA TYR A 121 -7.26 -14.34 -19.32
C TYR A 121 -7.27 -15.20 -20.58
N ASN A 122 -7.91 -16.38 -20.49
CA ASN A 122 -8.22 -17.21 -21.64
C ASN A 122 -9.67 -16.97 -22.05
N LEU A 123 -9.88 -16.36 -23.22
CA LEU A 123 -11.19 -16.09 -23.76
C LEU A 123 -11.54 -17.12 -24.82
N PRO A 124 -12.52 -18.00 -24.57
CA PRO A 124 -13.01 -18.93 -25.57
C PRO A 124 -13.75 -18.18 -26.67
N VAL A 125 -13.48 -18.53 -27.92
CA VAL A 125 -14.07 -17.93 -29.12
C VAL A 125 -14.81 -18.98 -29.92
N ILE A 126 -16.02 -18.61 -30.36
CA ILE A 126 -16.81 -19.38 -31.31
C ILE A 126 -16.96 -18.52 -32.57
N PHE A 127 -16.61 -19.11 -33.72
CA PHE A 127 -16.86 -18.51 -35.03
C PHE A 127 -18.18 -19.07 -35.57
N HIS A 128 -19.17 -18.22 -35.78
CA HIS A 128 -20.41 -18.57 -36.45
C HIS A 128 -20.21 -18.43 -37.96
N VAL A 129 -20.11 -19.56 -38.66
CA VAL A 129 -19.90 -19.61 -40.12
C VAL A 129 -21.26 -19.80 -40.81
N LEU A 130 -21.76 -18.73 -41.35
CA LEU A 130 -22.99 -18.75 -42.17
C LEU A 130 -22.66 -19.19 -43.58
N TYR A 131 -23.32 -20.25 -44.06
CA TYR A 131 -23.09 -20.77 -45.40
C TYR A 131 -24.41 -21.22 -46.04
N LYS A 132 -24.50 -21.13 -47.37
CA LYS A 132 -25.60 -21.66 -48.19
C LYS A 132 -25.15 -22.89 -48.99
N ASP A 133 -23.89 -22.91 -49.40
CA ASP A 133 -23.29 -24.01 -50.12
C ASP A 133 -21.98 -24.44 -49.42
N LYS A 134 -21.98 -25.67 -48.89
CA LYS A 134 -20.84 -26.28 -48.19
C LYS A 134 -19.62 -26.50 -49.11
N ASN A 135 -19.83 -26.59 -50.43
CA ASN A 135 -18.74 -26.74 -51.38
C ASN A 135 -18.13 -25.42 -51.84
N ASN A 136 -18.75 -24.30 -51.47
CA ASN A 136 -18.23 -23.00 -51.80
C ASN A 136 -17.21 -22.53 -50.71
N PRO A 137 -15.90 -22.47 -51.02
CA PRO A 137 -14.87 -22.13 -50.05
C PRO A 137 -14.92 -20.66 -49.60
N LEU A 138 -15.69 -19.82 -50.26
CA LEU A 138 -15.92 -18.42 -49.86
C LEU A 138 -17.03 -18.28 -48.84
N GLN A 139 -17.88 -19.30 -48.72
CA GLN A 139 -18.99 -19.35 -47.77
C GLN A 139 -18.63 -20.29 -46.60
N TYR A 140 -18.22 -21.53 -46.94
CA TYR A 140 -17.86 -22.53 -45.94
C TYR A 140 -16.38 -22.45 -45.56
N VAL A 141 -16.07 -21.63 -44.52
CA VAL A 141 -14.72 -21.44 -44.04
C VAL A 141 -14.35 -22.60 -43.10
N LYS A 142 -13.27 -23.32 -43.44
CA LYS A 142 -12.79 -24.45 -42.63
C LYS A 142 -12.13 -23.96 -41.31
N GLN A 143 -12.23 -24.77 -40.25
CA GLN A 143 -11.68 -24.52 -38.94
C GLN A 143 -10.19 -24.13 -38.98
N ASP A 144 -9.36 -24.83 -39.79
CA ASP A 144 -7.91 -24.53 -39.88
C ASP A 144 -7.60 -23.08 -40.27
N ARG A 145 -8.45 -22.48 -41.12
CA ARG A 145 -8.29 -21.08 -41.51
C ARG A 145 -8.69 -20.16 -40.38
N LEU A 146 -9.75 -20.50 -39.64
CA LEU A 146 -10.18 -19.73 -38.45
C LEU A 146 -9.19 -19.80 -37.32
N ALA A 147 -8.60 -20.97 -37.07
CA ALA A 147 -7.54 -21.18 -36.11
C ALA A 147 -6.28 -20.31 -36.42
N LYS A 148 -5.90 -20.20 -37.71
CA LYS A 148 -4.80 -19.33 -38.15
C LYS A 148 -5.11 -17.85 -37.94
N ILE A 149 -6.37 -17.43 -38.12
CA ILE A 149 -6.78 -16.06 -37.85
C ILE A 149 -6.65 -15.80 -36.36
N LEU A 150 -7.13 -16.72 -35.49
CA LEU A 150 -7.04 -16.59 -34.04
C LEU A 150 -5.59 -16.52 -33.57
N ASP A 151 -4.69 -17.35 -34.13
CA ASP A 151 -3.26 -17.29 -33.82
C ASP A 151 -2.66 -15.94 -34.21
N THR A 152 -3.07 -15.37 -35.35
CA THR A 152 -2.62 -14.03 -35.76
C THR A 152 -3.10 -12.95 -34.80
N VAL A 153 -4.35 -13.02 -34.37
CA VAL A 153 -4.91 -12.10 -33.37
C VAL A 153 -4.12 -12.20 -32.06
N ASN A 154 -3.88 -13.41 -31.57
CA ASN A 154 -3.09 -13.62 -30.35
C ASN A 154 -1.68 -13.04 -30.45
N LYS A 155 -1.03 -13.16 -31.61
CA LYS A 155 0.29 -12.53 -31.84
C LYS A 155 0.24 -11.02 -31.78
N LEU A 156 -0.81 -10.40 -32.34
CA LEU A 156 -0.97 -8.95 -32.30
C LEU A 156 -1.22 -8.43 -30.88
N TYR A 157 -2.01 -9.14 -30.09
CA TYR A 157 -2.26 -8.77 -28.69
C TYR A 157 -1.02 -8.93 -27.77
N LYS A 158 -0.05 -9.76 -28.13
CA LYS A 158 1.21 -9.98 -27.42
C LYS A 158 2.38 -9.13 -27.94
N ASP A 159 2.17 -8.40 -29.05
CA ASP A 159 3.23 -7.59 -29.67
C ASP A 159 3.47 -6.30 -28.89
N LYS A 160 4.43 -6.35 -27.97
CA LYS A 160 4.84 -5.21 -27.13
C LYS A 160 5.40 -4.02 -27.92
N THR A 161 5.70 -4.20 -29.22
CA THR A 161 6.18 -3.09 -30.07
C THR A 161 5.04 -2.24 -30.62
N LYS A 162 3.82 -2.77 -30.62
CA LYS A 162 2.62 -2.12 -31.17
C LYS A 162 1.54 -1.86 -30.16
N SER A 163 1.53 -2.60 -29.05
CA SER A 163 0.53 -2.48 -27.99
C SER A 163 1.11 -2.90 -26.64
N VAL A 164 0.33 -2.71 -25.59
CA VAL A 164 0.61 -3.27 -24.25
C VAL A 164 0.18 -4.72 -24.23
N ASP A 165 0.99 -5.62 -23.68
CA ASP A 165 0.59 -7.00 -23.41
C ASP A 165 -0.54 -7.00 -22.39
N MET A 166 -1.74 -7.36 -22.79
CA MET A 166 -2.92 -7.39 -21.95
C MET A 166 -3.08 -8.69 -21.15
N ASN A 167 -2.10 -9.59 -21.21
CA ASN A 167 -2.17 -10.94 -20.62
C ASN A 167 -3.40 -11.74 -21.07
N LEU A 168 -3.80 -11.55 -22.31
CA LEU A 168 -5.00 -12.09 -22.91
C LEU A 168 -4.65 -13.12 -23.99
N THR A 169 -5.31 -14.27 -23.96
CA THR A 169 -5.22 -15.28 -25.01
C THR A 169 -6.62 -15.67 -25.46
N PHE A 170 -6.84 -15.66 -26.77
CA PHE A 170 -8.06 -16.21 -27.36
C PHE A 170 -7.83 -17.68 -27.69
N THR A 171 -8.76 -18.53 -27.28
CA THR A 171 -8.73 -19.98 -27.54
C THR A 171 -10.01 -20.43 -28.26
N LEU A 172 -9.93 -21.48 -29.04
CA LEU A 172 -11.12 -22.07 -29.64
C LEU A 172 -12.00 -22.71 -28.55
N ALA A 173 -13.27 -22.33 -28.47
CA ALA A 173 -14.21 -22.88 -27.50
C ALA A 173 -14.46 -24.37 -27.77
N THR A 174 -14.63 -25.16 -26.73
CA THR A 174 -15.00 -26.56 -26.81
C THR A 174 -16.49 -26.79 -26.62
N THR A 175 -17.17 -25.83 -26.01
CA THR A 175 -18.62 -25.81 -25.76
C THR A 175 -19.23 -24.52 -26.29
N ASP A 176 -20.55 -24.55 -26.56
CA ASP A 176 -21.33 -23.36 -26.84
C ASP A 176 -21.66 -22.56 -25.56
N GLU A 177 -22.46 -21.51 -25.68
CA GLU A 177 -22.85 -20.63 -24.57
C GLU A 177 -23.73 -21.35 -23.52
N ASP A 178 -24.40 -22.42 -23.90
CA ASP A 178 -25.23 -23.26 -23.02
C ASP A 178 -24.41 -24.41 -22.37
N GLY A 179 -23.10 -24.50 -22.65
CA GLY A 179 -22.22 -25.55 -22.16
C GLY A 179 -22.29 -26.86 -22.92
N LYS A 180 -22.96 -26.90 -24.06
CA LYS A 180 -23.08 -28.09 -24.93
C LYS A 180 -21.83 -28.22 -25.80
N PRO A 181 -21.24 -29.43 -25.93
CA PRO A 181 -20.06 -29.65 -26.76
C PRO A 181 -20.27 -29.27 -28.23
N LEU A 182 -19.35 -28.48 -28.76
CA LEU A 182 -19.28 -28.13 -30.17
C LEU A 182 -18.77 -29.33 -30.98
N SER A 183 -19.41 -29.63 -32.12
CA SER A 183 -19.00 -30.70 -33.04
C SER A 183 -17.64 -30.42 -33.67
N THR A 184 -17.28 -29.13 -33.81
CA THR A 184 -15.98 -28.65 -34.27
C THR A 184 -15.54 -27.58 -33.30
N PRO A 185 -14.42 -27.77 -32.58
CA PRO A 185 -13.97 -26.77 -31.58
C PRO A 185 -13.85 -25.37 -32.18
N GLY A 186 -14.48 -24.40 -31.52
CA GLY A 186 -14.49 -22.99 -31.90
C GLY A 186 -15.26 -22.63 -33.15
N VAL A 187 -16.07 -23.55 -33.71
CA VAL A 187 -16.85 -23.27 -34.95
C VAL A 187 -18.25 -23.81 -34.86
N GLU A 188 -19.19 -22.95 -35.12
CA GLU A 188 -20.58 -23.32 -35.36
C GLU A 188 -20.95 -22.99 -36.80
N TYR A 189 -21.39 -24.03 -37.53
CA TYR A 189 -21.81 -23.90 -38.93
C TYR A 189 -23.34 -23.76 -39.01
N VAL A 190 -23.78 -22.62 -39.54
CA VAL A 190 -25.20 -22.26 -39.62
C VAL A 190 -25.62 -22.15 -41.09
N LEU A 191 -26.69 -22.85 -41.49
CA LEU A 191 -27.31 -22.83 -42.84
C LEU A 191 -28.22 -21.62 -43.03
#